data_343fe480a257f8c2bc56fcef23db4243
#
_entry.id   343fe480a257f8c2bc56fcef23db4243
#
_cell.length_a   1.000
_cell.length_b   1.000
_cell.length_c   1.000
_cell.angle_alpha   90.00
_cell.angle_beta   90.00
_cell.angle_gamma   90.00
#
_symmetry.space_group_name_H-M   'P 1'
#
loop_
_entity.id
_entity.type
_entity.pdbx_description
1 polymer ?
#
loop_
_entity_poly.entity_id
_entity_poly.type
_entity_poly.pdbx_seq_one_letter_code
_entity_poly.pdbx_strand_id
1 'polypeptide(L)'
;MRPKRAIPVVLALAGFVTIVVGVRRELVHVAPGYEGTITTGWDGTLSHEEVLLARLGLVGVVGAVAASWWRRLAVVPAATGAVVLYYALRAVLHYARDPGLYAPVTAFGGESVRFVLGAEPFLLVAGGLFLVGAGVVGWRTGGERVSDGGAPARGGA
;
A
#
# COMPACT_ATOMS: atom_id res chain seq x y z
N MET A 1 -19.17 19.22 0.22
CA MET A 1 -18.51 18.29 1.18
C MET A 1 -17.61 19.10 2.12
N ARG A 2 -17.68 18.89 3.44
CA ARG A 2 -16.74 19.57 4.35
C ARG A 2 -15.32 19.05 4.09
N PRO A 3 -14.31 19.93 3.89
CA PRO A 3 -12.97 19.51 3.45
C PRO A 3 -12.31 18.46 4.34
N LYS A 4 -12.58 18.48 5.64
CA LYS A 4 -12.06 17.51 6.60
C LYS A 4 -12.46 16.04 6.33
N ARG A 5 -13.57 15.78 5.61
CA ARG A 5 -14.04 14.43 5.28
C ARG A 5 -13.42 13.87 3.99
N ALA A 6 -12.90 14.72 3.15
CA ALA A 6 -12.25 14.31 1.91
C ALA A 6 -10.84 13.76 2.16
N ILE A 7 -10.16 14.20 3.22
CA ILE A 7 -8.76 13.84 3.50
C ILE A 7 -8.56 12.32 3.60
N PRO A 8 -9.34 11.52 4.38
CA PRO A 8 -9.14 10.08 4.46
C PRO A 8 -9.32 9.39 3.10
N VAL A 9 -10.29 9.86 2.30
CA VAL A 9 -10.57 9.27 0.98
C VAL A 9 -9.44 9.58 0.01
N VAL A 10 -8.92 10.82 0.01
CA VAL A 10 -7.78 11.23 -0.83
C VAL A 10 -6.53 10.43 -0.47
N LEU A 11 -6.24 10.27 0.83
CA LEU A 11 -5.13 9.45 1.29
C LEU A 11 -5.29 7.98 0.86
N ALA A 12 -6.49 7.41 0.98
CA ALA A 12 -6.73 6.04 0.58
C ALA A 12 -6.58 5.85 -0.94
N LEU A 13 -7.06 6.80 -1.75
CA LEU A 13 -6.86 6.80 -3.21
C LEU A 13 -5.38 6.92 -3.57
N ALA A 14 -4.65 7.83 -2.94
CA ALA A 14 -3.21 7.97 -3.14
C ALA A 14 -2.50 6.64 -2.80
N GLY A 15 -2.85 6.02 -1.67
CA GLY A 15 -2.33 4.71 -1.27
C GLY A 15 -2.62 3.62 -2.29
N PHE A 16 -3.84 3.53 -2.77
CA PHE A 16 -4.24 2.56 -3.80
C PHE A 16 -3.46 2.75 -5.10
N VAL A 17 -3.38 3.99 -5.61
CA VAL A 17 -2.62 4.30 -6.84
C VAL A 17 -1.15 3.91 -6.67
N THR A 18 -0.55 4.25 -5.51
CA THR A 18 0.85 3.92 -5.21
C THR A 18 1.07 2.41 -5.16
N ILE A 19 0.14 1.63 -4.59
CA ILE A 19 0.20 0.16 -4.59
C ILE A 19 0.11 -0.38 -6.01
N VAL A 20 -0.87 0.08 -6.82
CA VAL A 20 -1.05 -0.38 -8.20
C VAL A 20 0.17 -0.05 -9.08
N VAL A 21 0.78 1.10 -8.87
CA VAL A 21 2.04 1.44 -9.55
C VAL A 21 3.17 0.57 -9.06
N GLY A 22 3.23 0.31 -7.74
CA GLY A 22 4.26 -0.53 -7.12
C GLY A 22 4.25 -1.95 -7.68
N VAL A 23 3.11 -2.63 -7.68
CA VAL A 23 2.98 -4.02 -8.17
C VAL A 23 3.27 -4.19 -9.67
N ARG A 24 3.37 -3.10 -10.41
CA ARG A 24 3.79 -3.09 -11.83
C ARG A 24 5.29 -2.83 -12.00
N ARG A 25 6.02 -2.65 -10.90
CA ARG A 25 7.46 -2.44 -10.92
C ARG A 25 8.17 -3.71 -10.48
N GLU A 26 9.36 -3.91 -10.99
CA GLU A 26 10.17 -5.07 -10.61
C GLU A 26 10.68 -4.92 -9.17
N LEU A 27 10.57 -6.01 -8.40
CA LEU A 27 11.13 -6.09 -7.05
C LEU A 27 12.66 -6.06 -7.07
N VAL A 28 13.24 -6.73 -8.07
CA VAL A 28 14.69 -6.86 -8.24
C VAL A 28 15.03 -6.68 -9.71
N HIS A 29 16.05 -5.91 -10.00
CA HIS A 29 16.60 -5.77 -11.35
C HIS A 29 18.13 -5.96 -11.34
N VAL A 30 18.68 -6.24 -12.51
CA VAL A 30 20.12 -6.39 -12.68
C VAL A 30 20.79 -5.03 -12.59
N ALA A 31 21.94 -4.97 -11.88
CA ALA A 31 22.71 -3.73 -11.74
C ALA A 31 23.15 -3.19 -13.11
N PRO A 32 23.18 -1.86 -13.30
CA PRO A 32 23.70 -1.25 -14.52
C PRO A 32 25.14 -1.69 -14.80
N GLY A 33 25.44 -1.96 -16.08
CA GLY A 33 26.79 -2.38 -16.53
C GLY A 33 26.95 -3.88 -16.75
N TYR A 34 25.89 -4.67 -16.66
CA TYR A 34 25.93 -6.07 -17.05
C TYR A 34 25.83 -6.22 -18.57
N GLU A 35 26.85 -6.83 -19.20
CA GLU A 35 26.94 -7.01 -20.67
C GLU A 35 26.39 -8.37 -21.16
N GLY A 36 25.82 -9.20 -20.26
CA GLY A 36 25.26 -10.50 -20.58
C GLY A 36 23.81 -10.45 -21.10
N THR A 37 23.37 -11.57 -21.69
CA THR A 37 21.97 -11.72 -22.12
C THR A 37 21.07 -11.94 -20.91
N ILE A 38 20.08 -11.07 -20.71
CA ILE A 38 19.09 -11.16 -19.65
C ILE A 38 17.80 -11.70 -20.25
N THR A 39 17.35 -12.86 -19.79
CA THR A 39 16.02 -13.40 -20.10
C THR A 39 15.13 -13.15 -18.88
N THR A 40 14.20 -12.20 -18.98
CA THR A 40 13.20 -11.99 -17.95
C THR A 40 12.09 -13.04 -18.18
N GLY A 41 11.78 -13.83 -17.16
CA GLY A 41 10.67 -14.78 -17.17
C GLY A 41 9.29 -14.12 -17.01
N TRP A 42 9.22 -12.77 -17.08
CA TRP A 42 7.97 -12.05 -16.92
C TRP A 42 7.15 -12.12 -18.21
N ASP A 43 5.99 -12.74 -18.11
CA ASP A 43 5.02 -12.91 -19.21
C ASP A 43 3.98 -11.77 -19.30
N GLY A 44 4.13 -10.72 -18.49
CA GLY A 44 3.20 -9.59 -18.42
C GLY A 44 1.97 -9.85 -17.52
N THR A 45 1.89 -11.02 -16.90
CA THR A 45 0.82 -11.34 -15.93
C THR A 45 1.24 -10.98 -14.52
N LEU A 46 0.29 -10.43 -13.75
CA LEU A 46 0.53 -10.16 -12.33
C LEU A 46 0.52 -11.48 -11.55
N SER A 47 1.45 -11.65 -10.65
CA SER A 47 1.45 -12.77 -9.72
C SER A 47 0.21 -12.76 -8.82
N HIS A 48 -0.12 -13.90 -8.22
CA HIS A 48 -1.27 -13.98 -7.31
C HIS A 48 -1.14 -13.02 -6.12
N GLU A 49 0.07 -12.80 -5.63
CA GLU A 49 0.35 -11.86 -4.53
C GLU A 49 0.14 -10.39 -4.95
N GLU A 50 0.57 -10.02 -6.15
CA GLU A 50 0.39 -8.67 -6.71
C GLU A 50 -1.09 -8.33 -6.90
N VAL A 51 -1.87 -9.28 -7.43
CA VAL A 51 -3.33 -9.14 -7.55
C VAL A 51 -3.98 -8.99 -6.18
N LEU A 52 -3.52 -9.75 -5.17
CA LEU A 52 -4.02 -9.65 -3.80
C LEU A 52 -3.74 -8.26 -3.22
N LEU A 53 -2.52 -7.74 -3.38
CA LEU A 53 -2.15 -6.41 -2.88
C LEU A 53 -2.97 -5.29 -3.53
N ALA A 54 -3.21 -5.37 -4.85
CA ALA A 54 -4.07 -4.42 -5.54
C ALA A 54 -5.53 -4.48 -5.02
N ARG A 55 -6.07 -5.68 -4.79
CA ARG A 55 -7.40 -5.87 -4.19
C ARG A 55 -7.49 -5.32 -2.77
N LEU A 56 -6.47 -5.54 -1.95
CA LEU A 56 -6.39 -4.97 -0.60
C LEU A 56 -6.38 -3.44 -0.63
N GLY A 57 -5.64 -2.84 -1.57
CA GLY A 57 -5.67 -1.40 -1.79
C GLY A 57 -7.06 -0.88 -2.11
N LEU A 58 -7.78 -1.57 -3.00
CA LEU A 58 -9.17 -1.23 -3.36
C LEU A 58 -10.12 -1.36 -2.15
N VAL A 59 -10.00 -2.43 -1.38
CA VAL A 59 -10.79 -2.63 -0.13
C VAL A 59 -10.52 -1.49 0.85
N GLY A 60 -9.25 -1.04 0.95
CA GLY A 60 -8.87 0.12 1.75
C GLY A 60 -9.60 1.40 1.32
N VAL A 61 -9.70 1.66 0.01
CA VAL A 61 -10.45 2.81 -0.52
C VAL A 61 -11.94 2.71 -0.18
N VAL A 62 -12.55 1.56 -0.44
CA VAL A 62 -13.97 1.32 -0.11
C VAL A 62 -14.22 1.52 1.39
N GLY A 63 -13.33 0.99 2.22
CA GLY A 63 -13.37 1.19 3.67
C GLY A 63 -13.27 2.66 4.10
N ALA A 64 -12.38 3.43 3.45
CA ALA A 64 -12.24 4.87 3.74
C ALA A 64 -13.49 5.67 3.32
N VAL A 65 -14.11 5.32 2.20
CA VAL A 65 -15.38 5.91 1.76
C VAL A 65 -16.49 5.55 2.75
N ALA A 66 -16.63 4.27 3.11
CA ALA A 66 -17.64 3.79 4.06
C ALA A 66 -17.45 4.37 5.47
N ALA A 67 -16.21 4.67 5.88
CA ALA A 67 -15.90 5.35 7.14
C ALA A 67 -16.50 6.77 7.23
N SER A 68 -16.84 7.38 6.10
CA SER A 68 -17.55 8.67 6.07
C SER A 68 -18.98 8.56 6.67
N TRP A 69 -19.57 7.38 6.63
CA TRP A 69 -20.88 7.09 7.22
C TRP A 69 -20.75 6.40 8.59
N TRP A 70 -19.86 5.40 8.69
CA TRP A 70 -19.68 4.61 9.92
C TRP A 70 -18.22 4.66 10.37
N ARG A 71 -17.95 5.41 11.43
CA ARG A 71 -16.61 5.59 12.02
C ARG A 71 -15.85 4.28 12.22
N ARG A 72 -16.54 3.20 12.60
CA ARG A 72 -15.92 1.89 12.87
C ARG A 72 -15.24 1.32 11.63
N LEU A 73 -15.70 1.68 10.42
CA LEU A 73 -15.09 1.22 9.17
C LEU A 73 -13.74 1.88 8.84
N ALA A 74 -13.34 2.90 9.59
CA ALA A 74 -11.98 3.47 9.50
C ALA A 74 -10.88 2.46 9.87
N VAL A 75 -11.23 1.36 10.55
CA VAL A 75 -10.30 0.25 10.80
C VAL A 75 -9.93 -0.49 9.51
N VAL A 76 -10.82 -0.53 8.51
CA VAL A 76 -10.58 -1.28 7.26
C VAL A 76 -9.37 -0.76 6.51
N PRO A 77 -9.25 0.54 6.15
CA PRO A 77 -8.05 1.04 5.48
C PRO A 77 -6.78 0.89 6.33
N ALA A 78 -6.88 1.02 7.66
CA ALA A 78 -5.74 0.79 8.54
C ALA A 78 -5.27 -0.67 8.52
N ALA A 79 -6.20 -1.63 8.58
CA ALA A 79 -5.90 -3.05 8.55
C ALA A 79 -5.32 -3.47 7.20
N THR A 80 -5.92 -3.05 6.07
CA THR A 80 -5.40 -3.36 4.74
C THR A 80 -4.03 -2.74 4.51
N GLY A 81 -3.80 -1.50 4.97
CA GLY A 81 -2.50 -0.85 4.93
C GLY A 81 -1.45 -1.59 5.75
N ALA A 82 -1.79 -2.08 6.94
CA ALA A 82 -0.89 -2.88 7.77
C ALA A 82 -0.50 -4.21 7.09
N VAL A 83 -1.45 -4.87 6.40
CA VAL A 83 -1.17 -6.09 5.63
C VAL A 83 -0.22 -5.78 4.47
N VAL A 84 -0.45 -4.70 3.71
CA VAL A 84 0.46 -4.29 2.62
C VAL A 84 1.87 -4.01 3.15
N LEU A 85 2.00 -3.31 4.28
CA LEU A 85 3.28 -3.05 4.94
C LEU A 85 3.98 -4.34 5.35
N TYR A 86 3.24 -5.31 5.89
CA TYR A 86 3.78 -6.61 6.25
C TYR A 86 4.36 -7.35 5.03
N TYR A 87 3.63 -7.36 3.90
CA TYR A 87 4.13 -7.98 2.66
C TYR A 87 5.38 -7.28 2.13
N ALA A 88 5.39 -5.94 2.11
CA ALA A 88 6.56 -5.17 1.68
C ALA A 88 7.79 -5.44 2.58
N LEU A 89 7.60 -5.46 3.90
CA LEU A 89 8.68 -5.77 4.85
C LEU A 89 9.19 -7.19 4.68
N ARG A 90 8.29 -8.16 4.53
CA ARG A 90 8.65 -9.57 4.28
C ARG A 90 9.48 -9.69 3.00
N ALA A 91 9.10 -9.03 1.91
CA ALA A 91 9.83 -9.06 0.65
C ALA A 91 11.25 -8.49 0.81
N VAL A 92 11.41 -7.36 1.50
CA VAL A 92 12.72 -6.75 1.80
C VAL A 92 13.58 -7.67 2.66
N LEU A 93 13.01 -8.31 3.68
CA LEU A 93 13.73 -9.23 4.55
C LEU A 93 14.20 -10.50 3.82
N HIS A 94 13.37 -11.02 2.91
CA HIS A 94 13.76 -12.16 2.08
C HIS A 94 14.87 -11.77 1.11
N TYR A 95 14.75 -10.62 0.44
CA TYR A 95 15.80 -10.08 -0.41
C TYR A 95 17.14 -9.92 0.34
N ALA A 96 17.10 -9.42 1.57
CA ALA A 96 18.30 -9.25 2.38
C ALA A 96 18.97 -10.58 2.77
N ARG A 97 18.19 -11.69 2.82
CA ARG A 97 18.70 -13.04 3.13
C ARG A 97 19.21 -13.76 1.89
N ASP A 98 18.49 -13.67 0.80
CA ASP A 98 18.81 -14.32 -0.49
C ASP A 98 18.33 -13.45 -1.65
N PRO A 99 19.20 -12.57 -2.18
CA PRO A 99 18.87 -11.71 -3.32
C PRO A 99 18.51 -12.49 -4.59
N GLY A 100 19.00 -13.72 -4.73
CA GLY A 100 18.77 -14.57 -5.91
C GLY A 100 17.37 -15.17 -5.97
N LEU A 101 16.68 -15.26 -4.83
CA LEU A 101 15.37 -15.93 -4.74
C LEU A 101 14.27 -15.23 -5.57
N TYR A 102 14.39 -13.92 -5.75
CA TYR A 102 13.40 -13.08 -6.46
C TYR A 102 13.87 -12.66 -7.85
N ALA A 103 14.99 -13.19 -8.32
CA ALA A 103 15.48 -12.87 -9.65
C ALA A 103 14.85 -13.83 -10.68
N PRO A 104 13.87 -13.40 -11.48
CA PRO A 104 13.35 -14.19 -12.59
C PRO A 104 14.32 -14.20 -13.78
N VAL A 105 15.62 -14.02 -13.51
CA VAL A 105 16.65 -13.79 -14.53
C VAL A 105 17.60 -14.96 -14.55
N THR A 106 17.57 -15.71 -15.65
CA THR A 106 18.63 -16.66 -15.95
C THR A 106 19.73 -15.88 -16.71
N ALA A 107 20.83 -15.57 -16.03
CA ALA A 107 21.99 -14.96 -16.66
C ALA A 107 22.85 -16.06 -17.31
N PHE A 108 23.06 -15.96 -18.61
CA PHE A 108 23.99 -16.80 -19.36
C PHE A 108 25.31 -16.02 -19.57
N GLY A 109 26.35 -16.46 -18.89
CA GLY A 109 27.69 -15.90 -19.03
C GLY A 109 28.37 -15.75 -17.68
N GLY A 110 29.39 -16.47 -17.43
CA GLY A 110 30.22 -16.75 -16.24
C GLY A 110 30.57 -15.64 -15.23
N GLU A 111 29.92 -14.49 -15.22
CA GLU A 111 30.11 -13.44 -14.22
C GLU A 111 28.99 -13.42 -13.18
N SER A 112 29.34 -13.10 -11.95
CA SER A 112 28.36 -12.97 -10.86
C SER A 112 27.41 -11.80 -11.12
N VAL A 113 26.14 -12.10 -11.37
CA VAL A 113 25.09 -11.09 -11.53
C VAL A 113 24.84 -10.38 -10.21
N ARG A 114 24.95 -9.06 -10.21
CA ARG A 114 24.57 -8.25 -9.06
C ARG A 114 23.11 -7.84 -9.19
N PHE A 115 22.30 -8.20 -8.20
CA PHE A 115 20.91 -7.80 -8.11
C PHE A 115 20.78 -6.54 -7.27
N VAL A 116 19.90 -5.63 -7.69
CA VAL A 116 19.58 -4.39 -6.97
C VAL A 116 18.10 -4.36 -6.68
N LEU A 117 17.75 -3.95 -5.47
CA LEU A 117 16.35 -3.80 -5.05
C LEU A 117 15.65 -2.75 -5.91
N GLY A 118 14.52 -3.11 -6.49
CA GLY A 118 13.70 -2.24 -7.32
C GLY A 118 12.87 -1.23 -6.52
N ALA A 119 12.02 -0.50 -7.23
CA ALA A 119 11.16 0.53 -6.63
C ALA A 119 9.90 -0.04 -5.95
N GLU A 120 9.52 -1.29 -6.26
CA GLU A 120 8.29 -1.92 -5.78
C GLU A 120 8.13 -1.84 -4.25
N PRO A 121 9.08 -2.30 -3.41
CA PRO A 121 8.87 -2.33 -1.96
C PRO A 121 8.73 -0.94 -1.37
N PHE A 122 9.41 0.06 -1.93
CA PHE A 122 9.27 1.45 -1.47
C PHE A 122 7.88 2.00 -1.78
N LEU A 123 7.34 1.71 -2.95
CA LEU A 123 5.99 2.11 -3.34
C LEU A 123 4.93 1.38 -2.51
N LEU A 124 5.12 0.09 -2.22
CA LEU A 124 4.22 -0.67 -1.35
C LEU A 124 4.24 -0.13 0.08
N VAL A 125 5.42 0.22 0.61
CA VAL A 125 5.52 0.87 1.93
C VAL A 125 4.80 2.21 1.93
N ALA A 126 5.04 3.07 0.95
CA ALA A 126 4.36 4.36 0.86
C ALA A 126 2.83 4.20 0.74
N GLY A 127 2.36 3.28 -0.12
CA GLY A 127 0.95 2.97 -0.29
C GLY A 127 0.30 2.45 0.99
N GLY A 128 0.97 1.53 1.69
CA GLY A 128 0.53 1.02 2.99
C GLY A 128 0.43 2.11 4.06
N LEU A 129 1.42 3.01 4.13
CA LEU A 129 1.39 4.15 5.06
C LEU A 129 0.25 5.12 4.75
N PHE A 130 -0.05 5.39 3.49
CA PHE A 130 -1.20 6.21 3.11
C PHE A 130 -2.53 5.58 3.56
N LEU A 131 -2.70 4.26 3.40
CA LEU A 131 -3.89 3.55 3.86
C LEU A 131 -4.02 3.57 5.38
N VAL A 132 -2.94 3.32 6.13
CA VAL A 132 -2.93 3.42 7.58
C VAL A 132 -3.27 4.85 8.01
N GLY A 133 -2.66 5.86 7.38
CA GLY A 133 -2.95 7.27 7.62
C GLY A 133 -4.41 7.61 7.36
N ALA A 134 -5.00 7.10 6.27
CA ALA A 134 -6.42 7.26 5.97
C ALA A 134 -7.32 6.71 7.10
N GLY A 135 -6.98 5.53 7.62
CA GLY A 135 -7.70 4.91 8.74
C GLY A 135 -7.60 5.75 10.02
N VAL A 136 -6.40 6.19 10.38
CA VAL A 136 -6.16 7.01 11.59
C VAL A 136 -6.90 8.35 11.51
N VAL A 137 -6.79 9.04 10.38
CA VAL A 137 -7.47 10.33 10.16
C VAL A 137 -8.99 10.13 10.15
N GLY A 138 -9.49 9.09 9.47
CA GLY A 138 -10.92 8.75 9.44
C GLY A 138 -11.48 8.46 10.83
N TRP A 139 -10.70 7.77 11.68
CA TRP A 139 -11.07 7.52 13.07
C TRP A 139 -11.17 8.79 13.92
N ARG A 140 -10.20 9.70 13.77
CA ARG A 140 -10.17 10.98 14.52
C ARG A 140 -11.30 11.91 14.11
N THR A 141 -11.51 12.10 12.80
CA THR A 141 -12.53 13.02 12.26
C THR A 141 -13.97 12.53 12.51
N GLY A 142 -14.17 11.22 12.67
CA GLY A 142 -15.47 10.64 13.03
C GLY A 142 -15.88 10.85 14.49
N GLY A 143 -14.94 11.21 15.38
CA GLY A 143 -15.19 11.41 16.82
C GLY A 143 -15.79 12.76 17.19
N GLU A 144 -15.53 13.79 16.39
CA GLU A 144 -15.98 15.18 16.68
C GLU A 144 -17.51 15.36 16.66
N ARG A 145 -18.26 14.42 16.09
CA ARG A 145 -19.74 14.51 16.00
C ARG A 145 -20.49 14.21 17.30
N VAL A 146 -19.87 13.53 18.25
CA VAL A 146 -20.55 13.12 19.50
C VAL A 146 -20.55 14.25 20.51
N SER A 147 -19.63 15.21 20.41
CA SER A 147 -19.50 16.33 21.37
C SER A 147 -20.43 17.49 21.09
N ASP A 148 -20.84 17.72 19.82
CA ASP A 148 -21.66 18.91 19.46
C ASP A 148 -23.17 18.72 19.61
N GLY A 149 -23.64 17.49 19.88
CA GLY A 149 -25.05 17.17 19.96
C GLY A 149 -25.70 17.20 21.37
N GLY A 150 -24.93 17.57 22.40
CA GLY A 150 -25.33 17.32 23.80
C GLY A 150 -25.50 18.55 24.71
N ALA A 151 -25.83 19.74 24.19
CA ALA A 151 -26.29 20.81 25.04
C ALA A 151 -27.84 20.81 25.06
N PRO A 152 -28.52 20.29 26.13
CA PRO A 152 -29.94 20.54 26.27
C PRO A 152 -30.11 22.05 26.51
N ALA A 153 -30.87 22.70 25.61
CA ALA A 153 -31.38 24.05 25.87
C ALA A 153 -32.13 24.01 27.23
N ARG A 154 -31.48 24.49 28.29
CA ARG A 154 -32.16 24.84 29.52
C ARG A 154 -33.12 25.97 29.19
N GLY A 155 -34.39 25.64 28.98
CA GLY A 155 -35.50 26.55 28.97
C GLY A 155 -35.54 27.25 30.32
N GLY A 156 -35.31 28.57 30.30
CA GLY A 156 -35.64 29.43 31.40
C GLY A 156 -37.16 29.59 31.47
N ALA A 157 -37.70 29.33 32.63
CA ALA A 157 -39.03 29.77 33.04
C ALA A 157 -38.99 31.23 33.50
#